data_6496267c4f6ccb7b38f7a1945326da0b
#
_entry.id   6496267c4f6ccb7b38f7a1945326da0b
#
_cell.length_a   1.000
_cell.length_b   1.000
_cell.length_c   1.000
_cell.angle_alpha   90.00
_cell.angle_beta   90.00
_cell.angle_gamma   90.00
#
_symmetry.space_group_name_H-M   'P 1'
#
loop_
_entity.id
_entity.type
_entity.pdbx_description
1 polymer ?
#
loop_
_entity_poly.entity_id
_entity_poly.type
_entity_poly.pdbx_seq_one_letter_code
_entity_poly.pdbx_strand_id
1 'polypeptide(L)'
;MLGISVYFQDLDYEYLRVCKEKGVKYIFTSLHIPEEDYSKLDSILPEFLKKTQEYGLIVCPDVSPVTFEKLGVTYGDFETLKKMGFKALRLDYGFDDISYIKELINDFELMLNASVVDETMIQSLISENIDLDKITMTHNFYPKRFTGISREFLRKKNEIFRKYNIKVQAFVCGDDLKRFPLYEGLPTVENHRDLHPLAAALDLLSLGVTDIMIGDSKAKMETIEALSALLQNNTVHIKCAFEDQYNHLYDKVFDCRKDESQDVIRLLVNRQENIVPFNNGIRKAGFITMDNTLMGRYSGEISILKNDLPSDTRTNTIGYIHPMYLDVLGKIDASMKIKFVKM
;
A
#
# COMPACT_ATOMS: atom_id res chain seq x y z
N MET A 1 5.58 -1.94 -5.34
CA MET A 1 5.56 -0.51 -5.76
C MET A 1 4.36 0.20 -5.17
N LEU A 2 4.37 1.57 -5.14
CA LEU A 2 3.22 2.37 -4.69
C LEU A 2 2.52 3.02 -5.88
N GLY A 3 1.18 2.93 -5.90
CA GLY A 3 0.33 3.62 -6.84
C GLY A 3 -0.87 4.29 -6.16
N ILE A 4 -1.56 5.13 -6.91
CA ILE A 4 -2.75 5.85 -6.49
C ILE A 4 -3.85 5.70 -7.54
N SER A 5 -5.09 5.89 -7.14
CA SER A 5 -6.21 6.01 -8.09
C SER A 5 -6.50 7.46 -8.42
N VAL A 6 -6.90 7.72 -9.66
CA VAL A 6 -7.36 9.03 -10.12
C VAL A 6 -8.74 8.89 -10.73
N TYR A 7 -9.64 9.72 -10.26
CA TYR A 7 -10.99 9.90 -10.79
C TYR A 7 -11.08 11.34 -11.31
N PHE A 8 -11.54 11.54 -12.55
CA PHE A 8 -11.44 12.84 -13.25
C PHE A 8 -12.19 13.96 -12.55
N GLN A 9 -13.25 13.63 -11.82
CA GLN A 9 -14.01 14.60 -11.04
C GLN A 9 -13.19 15.17 -9.86
N ASP A 10 -12.21 14.41 -9.34
CA ASP A 10 -11.35 14.80 -8.22
C ASP A 10 -9.89 15.07 -8.65
N LEU A 11 -9.67 15.28 -9.96
CA LEU A 11 -8.34 15.46 -10.55
C LEU A 11 -7.62 16.68 -9.97
N ASP A 12 -6.41 16.46 -9.47
CA ASP A 12 -5.55 17.47 -8.86
C ASP A 12 -4.10 17.23 -9.28
N TYR A 13 -3.62 18.04 -10.23
CA TYR A 13 -2.26 17.89 -10.77
C TYR A 13 -1.16 18.17 -9.74
N GLU A 14 -1.40 19.08 -8.80
CA GLU A 14 -0.40 19.35 -7.75
C GLU A 14 -0.29 18.15 -6.79
N TYR A 15 -1.40 17.53 -6.44
CA TYR A 15 -1.39 16.28 -5.67
C TYR A 15 -0.59 15.19 -6.40
N LEU A 16 -0.80 15.00 -7.71
CA LEU A 16 -0.08 14.01 -8.52
C LEU A 16 1.43 14.29 -8.55
N ARG A 17 1.82 15.56 -8.72
CA ARG A 17 3.22 15.98 -8.73
C ARG A 17 3.90 15.64 -7.40
N VAL A 18 3.26 16.00 -6.28
CA VAL A 18 3.79 15.72 -4.94
C VAL A 18 3.82 14.23 -4.65
N CYS A 19 2.80 13.46 -5.04
CA CYS A 19 2.80 12.00 -4.92
C CYS A 19 4.00 11.37 -5.65
N LYS A 20 4.31 11.86 -6.86
CA LYS A 20 5.51 11.39 -7.60
C LYS A 20 6.80 11.65 -6.83
N GLU A 21 6.97 12.85 -6.26
CA GLU A 21 8.14 13.21 -5.46
C GLU A 21 8.29 12.30 -4.22
N LYS A 22 7.16 11.80 -3.68
CA LYS A 22 7.12 10.85 -2.58
C LYS A 22 7.25 9.38 -2.99
N GLY A 23 7.47 9.09 -4.28
CA GLY A 23 7.80 7.75 -4.76
C GLY A 23 6.63 6.96 -5.37
N VAL A 24 5.47 7.58 -5.60
CA VAL A 24 4.39 6.98 -6.39
C VAL A 24 4.87 6.77 -7.83
N LYS A 25 4.54 5.62 -8.41
CA LYS A 25 4.92 5.26 -9.79
C LYS A 25 3.73 5.08 -10.72
N TYR A 26 2.64 4.52 -10.22
CA TYR A 26 1.48 4.17 -11.02
C TYR A 26 0.26 4.99 -10.65
N ILE A 27 -0.53 5.29 -11.66
CA ILE A 27 -1.88 5.81 -11.53
C ILE A 27 -2.84 4.77 -12.10
N PHE A 28 -3.74 4.27 -11.27
CA PHE A 28 -4.93 3.56 -11.73
C PHE A 28 -6.01 4.58 -12.08
N THR A 29 -6.69 4.39 -13.20
CA THR A 29 -7.91 5.12 -13.55
C THR A 29 -8.86 4.21 -14.28
N SER A 30 -10.13 4.52 -14.28
CA SER A 30 -11.11 3.80 -15.10
C SER A 30 -11.73 4.76 -16.11
N LEU A 31 -11.97 4.26 -17.31
CA LEU A 31 -12.61 5.02 -18.38
C LEU A 31 -14.06 4.57 -18.62
N HIS A 32 -14.62 3.75 -17.72
CA HIS A 32 -15.98 3.18 -17.88
C HIS A 32 -16.80 3.10 -16.58
N ILE A 33 -16.41 3.82 -15.52
CA ILE A 33 -17.16 3.86 -14.27
C ILE A 33 -18.48 4.61 -14.51
N PRO A 34 -19.66 3.99 -14.24
CA PRO A 34 -20.95 4.62 -14.57
C PRO A 34 -21.22 5.93 -13.82
N GLU A 35 -20.64 6.08 -12.63
CA GLU A 35 -20.88 7.23 -11.75
C GLU A 35 -20.02 8.45 -12.12
N GLU A 36 -19.06 8.32 -13.03
CA GLU A 36 -18.19 9.41 -13.45
C GLU A 36 -18.74 10.12 -14.72
N ASP A 37 -18.66 11.44 -14.74
CA ASP A 37 -19.05 12.23 -15.90
C ASP A 37 -17.93 12.31 -16.94
N TYR A 38 -18.09 11.58 -18.02
CA TYR A 38 -17.14 11.55 -19.14
C TYR A 38 -17.44 12.56 -20.25
N SER A 39 -18.41 13.49 -20.06
CA SER A 39 -18.79 14.46 -21.09
C SER A 39 -17.63 15.36 -21.55
N LYS A 40 -16.59 15.52 -20.72
CA LYS A 40 -15.38 16.29 -21.00
C LYS A 40 -14.13 15.45 -21.22
N LEU A 41 -14.28 14.12 -21.34
CA LEU A 41 -13.13 13.20 -21.43
C LEU A 41 -12.20 13.58 -22.57
N ASP A 42 -12.73 13.93 -23.74
CA ASP A 42 -11.95 14.29 -24.94
C ASP A 42 -11.01 15.49 -24.71
N SER A 43 -11.38 16.39 -23.80
CA SER A 43 -10.56 17.56 -23.44
C SER A 43 -9.62 17.29 -22.27
N ILE A 44 -10.05 16.52 -21.27
CA ILE A 44 -9.29 16.26 -20.04
C ILE A 44 -8.22 15.19 -20.25
N LEU A 45 -8.54 14.11 -20.95
CA LEU A 45 -7.65 12.96 -21.10
C LEU A 45 -6.31 13.29 -21.77
N PRO A 46 -6.24 14.05 -22.88
CA PRO A 46 -4.96 14.41 -23.48
C PRO A 46 -4.07 15.25 -22.55
N GLU A 47 -4.65 16.22 -21.84
CA GLU A 47 -3.91 17.02 -20.86
C GLU A 47 -3.42 16.16 -19.68
N PHE A 48 -4.29 15.30 -19.14
CA PHE A 48 -3.95 14.37 -18.06
C PHE A 48 -2.78 13.46 -18.45
N LEU A 49 -2.83 12.83 -19.62
CA LEU A 49 -1.76 11.94 -20.10
C LEU A 49 -0.46 12.69 -20.32
N LYS A 50 -0.52 13.91 -20.87
CA LYS A 50 0.65 14.76 -21.04
C LYS A 50 1.29 15.11 -19.70
N LYS A 51 0.50 15.58 -18.73
CA LYS A 51 0.98 15.97 -17.38
C LYS A 51 1.55 14.79 -16.62
N THR A 52 0.88 13.65 -16.62
CA THR A 52 1.37 12.45 -15.95
C THR A 52 2.66 11.93 -16.58
N GLN A 53 2.81 12.04 -17.91
CA GLN A 53 4.05 11.71 -18.59
C GLN A 53 5.17 12.69 -18.23
N GLU A 54 4.91 14.00 -18.18
CA GLU A 54 5.86 15.02 -17.72
C GLU A 54 6.36 14.73 -16.31
N TYR A 55 5.48 14.28 -15.41
CA TYR A 55 5.84 13.88 -14.04
C TYR A 55 6.55 12.51 -13.97
N GLY A 56 6.54 11.73 -15.06
CA GLY A 56 7.08 10.37 -15.08
C GLY A 56 6.24 9.35 -14.31
N LEU A 57 4.92 9.56 -14.27
CA LEU A 57 3.93 8.63 -13.75
C LEU A 57 3.43 7.72 -14.88
N ILE A 58 3.16 6.45 -14.57
CA ILE A 58 2.61 5.47 -15.50
C ILE A 58 1.11 5.37 -15.25
N VAL A 59 0.31 5.74 -16.25
CA VAL A 59 -1.16 5.61 -16.18
C VAL A 59 -1.55 4.22 -16.66
N CYS A 60 -2.30 3.52 -15.82
CA CYS A 60 -2.90 2.22 -16.10
C CYS A 60 -4.42 2.33 -16.07
N PRO A 61 -5.07 2.49 -17.23
CA PRO A 61 -6.52 2.50 -17.30
C PRO A 61 -7.09 1.09 -17.14
N ASP A 62 -8.25 1.02 -16.49
CA ASP A 62 -9.11 -0.16 -16.51
C ASP A 62 -9.81 -0.20 -17.87
N VAL A 63 -9.61 -1.29 -18.64
CA VAL A 63 -10.06 -1.41 -20.02
C VAL A 63 -11.07 -2.53 -20.14
N SER A 64 -12.21 -2.21 -20.76
CA SER A 64 -13.29 -3.13 -21.10
C SER A 64 -13.86 -2.75 -22.48
N PRO A 65 -14.77 -3.53 -23.08
CA PRO A 65 -15.43 -3.13 -24.31
C PRO A 65 -16.06 -1.73 -24.27
N VAL A 66 -16.63 -1.34 -23.13
CA VAL A 66 -17.24 -0.01 -22.92
C VAL A 66 -16.20 1.12 -23.00
N THR A 67 -14.92 0.85 -22.65
CA THR A 67 -13.85 1.83 -22.76
C THR A 67 -13.66 2.33 -24.21
N PHE A 68 -13.68 1.41 -25.17
CA PHE A 68 -13.53 1.74 -26.60
C PHE A 68 -14.73 2.56 -27.11
N GLU A 69 -15.94 2.20 -26.68
CA GLU A 69 -17.15 2.97 -26.97
C GLU A 69 -17.05 4.40 -26.45
N LYS A 70 -16.62 4.56 -25.16
CA LYS A 70 -16.45 5.89 -24.52
C LYS A 70 -15.38 6.74 -25.20
N LEU A 71 -14.32 6.12 -25.72
CA LEU A 71 -13.26 6.81 -26.45
C LEU A 71 -13.61 7.05 -27.93
N GLY A 72 -14.78 6.58 -28.39
CA GLY A 72 -15.19 6.72 -29.79
C GLY A 72 -14.33 5.95 -30.79
N VAL A 73 -13.67 4.87 -30.35
CA VAL A 73 -12.79 4.03 -31.17
C VAL A 73 -13.34 2.62 -31.31
N THR A 74 -12.89 1.91 -32.35
CA THR A 74 -13.32 0.53 -32.61
C THR A 74 -12.88 -0.40 -31.48
N TYR A 75 -13.73 -1.33 -31.06
CA TYR A 75 -13.36 -2.35 -30.10
C TYR A 75 -12.10 -3.11 -30.53
N GLY A 76 -11.14 -3.20 -29.60
CA GLY A 76 -9.84 -3.84 -29.87
C GLY A 76 -8.82 -2.92 -30.57
N ASP A 77 -9.10 -1.63 -30.79
CA ASP A 77 -8.12 -0.70 -31.32
C ASP A 77 -7.12 -0.24 -30.24
N PHE A 78 -6.24 -1.16 -29.85
CA PHE A 78 -5.19 -0.89 -28.88
C PHE A 78 -4.08 0.02 -29.42
N GLU A 79 -3.92 0.09 -30.74
CA GLU A 79 -2.98 1.04 -31.37
C GLU A 79 -3.35 2.49 -31.07
N THR A 80 -4.62 2.79 -31.01
CA THR A 80 -5.08 4.13 -30.57
C THR A 80 -4.74 4.39 -29.10
N LEU A 81 -4.91 3.43 -28.21
CA LEU A 81 -4.49 3.57 -26.79
C LEU A 81 -2.98 3.80 -26.67
N LYS A 82 -2.19 3.10 -27.45
CA LYS A 82 -0.72 3.27 -27.52
C LYS A 82 -0.34 4.67 -28.01
N LYS A 83 -0.98 5.16 -29.08
CA LYS A 83 -0.78 6.53 -29.62
C LYS A 83 -1.20 7.63 -28.63
N MET A 84 -2.21 7.38 -27.80
CA MET A 84 -2.60 8.28 -26.70
C MET A 84 -1.52 8.35 -25.61
N GLY A 85 -0.59 7.40 -25.54
CA GLY A 85 0.54 7.40 -24.61
C GLY A 85 0.38 6.48 -23.40
N PHE A 86 -0.63 5.61 -23.38
CA PHE A 86 -0.72 4.57 -22.36
C PHE A 86 0.44 3.57 -22.48
N LYS A 87 1.02 3.19 -21.34
CA LYS A 87 2.13 2.21 -21.27
C LYS A 87 1.75 0.96 -20.48
N ALA A 88 0.66 0.99 -19.76
CA ALA A 88 0.12 -0.11 -18.99
C ALA A 88 -1.39 -0.19 -19.19
N LEU A 89 -1.95 -1.39 -19.19
CA LEU A 89 -3.41 -1.61 -19.29
C LEU A 89 -3.83 -2.64 -18.25
N ARG A 90 -4.95 -2.39 -17.56
CA ARG A 90 -5.62 -3.41 -16.78
C ARG A 90 -6.77 -3.97 -17.62
N LEU A 91 -6.65 -5.24 -18.00
CA LEU A 91 -7.69 -5.94 -18.74
C LEU A 91 -8.75 -6.42 -17.73
N ASP A 92 -9.96 -5.84 -17.82
CA ASP A 92 -11.07 -6.22 -16.95
C ASP A 92 -11.89 -7.35 -17.62
N TYR A 93 -13.12 -7.12 -18.03
CA TYR A 93 -13.91 -8.13 -18.73
C TYR A 93 -13.84 -7.95 -20.26
N GLY A 94 -14.11 -9.04 -20.99
CA GLY A 94 -14.14 -9.05 -22.45
C GLY A 94 -12.79 -9.36 -23.12
N PHE A 95 -11.75 -9.66 -22.35
CA PHE A 95 -10.40 -10.02 -22.82
C PHE A 95 -9.92 -11.34 -22.23
N ASP A 96 -10.85 -12.31 -22.13
CA ASP A 96 -10.57 -13.62 -21.54
C ASP A 96 -9.74 -14.52 -22.47
N ASP A 97 -9.62 -14.16 -23.75
CA ASP A 97 -8.80 -14.91 -24.73
C ASP A 97 -7.33 -14.50 -24.59
N ILE A 98 -6.49 -15.53 -24.45
CA ILE A 98 -5.04 -15.39 -24.30
C ILE A 98 -4.39 -14.71 -25.53
N SER A 99 -5.05 -14.73 -26.68
CA SER A 99 -4.59 -14.05 -27.90
C SER A 99 -4.43 -12.54 -27.69
N TYR A 100 -5.32 -11.91 -26.93
CA TYR A 100 -5.19 -10.50 -26.58
C TYR A 100 -3.95 -10.24 -25.74
N ILE A 101 -3.68 -11.09 -24.75
CA ILE A 101 -2.49 -10.94 -23.89
C ILE A 101 -1.22 -11.07 -24.74
N LYS A 102 -1.19 -12.05 -25.65
CA LYS A 102 -0.05 -12.28 -26.54
C LYS A 102 0.20 -11.11 -27.50
N GLU A 103 -0.85 -10.48 -28.00
CA GLU A 103 -0.76 -9.29 -28.83
C GLU A 103 -0.22 -8.09 -28.06
N LEU A 104 -0.77 -7.84 -26.85
CA LEU A 104 -0.54 -6.61 -26.09
C LEU A 104 0.75 -6.60 -25.28
N ILE A 105 1.27 -7.76 -24.88
CA ILE A 105 2.39 -7.87 -23.93
C ILE A 105 3.70 -7.24 -24.43
N ASN A 106 3.85 -7.05 -25.73
CA ASN A 106 5.03 -6.40 -26.31
C ASN A 106 4.96 -4.88 -26.24
N ASP A 107 3.76 -4.32 -26.18
CA ASP A 107 3.50 -2.90 -26.23
C ASP A 107 3.12 -2.29 -24.87
N PHE A 108 2.58 -3.12 -23.96
CA PHE A 108 2.07 -2.68 -22.66
C PHE A 108 2.56 -3.56 -21.51
N GLU A 109 2.72 -2.96 -20.34
CA GLU A 109 2.67 -3.69 -19.09
C GLU A 109 1.21 -4.10 -18.82
N LEU A 110 0.95 -5.39 -18.58
CA LEU A 110 -0.41 -5.88 -18.43
C LEU A 110 -0.76 -6.18 -16.98
N MET A 111 -1.92 -5.69 -16.57
CA MET A 111 -2.53 -6.03 -15.29
C MET A 111 -3.77 -6.90 -15.56
N LEU A 112 -3.78 -8.10 -14.99
CA LEU A 112 -4.87 -9.06 -15.14
C LEU A 112 -5.68 -9.16 -13.85
N ASN A 113 -6.98 -9.42 -13.98
CA ASN A 113 -7.86 -9.54 -12.82
C ASN A 113 -7.54 -10.80 -12.01
N ALA A 114 -6.94 -10.63 -10.83
CA ALA A 114 -6.54 -11.72 -9.93
C ALA A 114 -7.71 -12.61 -9.50
N SER A 115 -8.95 -12.14 -9.56
CA SER A 115 -10.13 -12.92 -9.15
C SER A 115 -10.49 -14.01 -10.14
N VAL A 116 -10.23 -13.79 -11.44
CA VAL A 116 -10.59 -14.74 -12.52
C VAL A 116 -9.43 -15.61 -12.97
N VAL A 117 -8.19 -15.11 -12.91
CA VAL A 117 -7.01 -15.89 -13.31
C VAL A 117 -6.81 -17.08 -12.36
N ASP A 118 -6.68 -18.26 -12.92
CA ASP A 118 -6.35 -19.51 -12.22
C ASP A 118 -5.02 -20.12 -12.69
N GLU A 119 -4.64 -21.24 -12.10
CA GLU A 119 -3.39 -21.92 -12.42
C GLU A 119 -3.39 -22.45 -13.87
N THR A 120 -4.53 -22.84 -14.40
CA THR A 120 -4.68 -23.31 -15.78
C THR A 120 -4.37 -22.20 -16.78
N MET A 121 -4.90 -21.01 -16.55
CA MET A 121 -4.61 -19.84 -17.38
C MET A 121 -3.12 -19.47 -17.33
N ILE A 122 -2.49 -19.50 -16.14
CA ILE A 122 -1.04 -19.24 -16.03
C ILE A 122 -0.22 -20.25 -16.81
N GLN A 123 -0.55 -21.54 -16.75
CA GLN A 123 0.13 -22.58 -17.55
C GLN A 123 -0.05 -22.35 -19.05
N SER A 124 -1.23 -21.88 -19.47
CA SER A 124 -1.47 -21.52 -20.87
C SER A 124 -0.62 -20.31 -21.30
N LEU A 125 -0.46 -19.28 -20.44
CA LEU A 125 0.44 -18.16 -20.71
C LEU A 125 1.89 -18.63 -20.90
N ILE A 126 2.36 -19.56 -20.05
CA ILE A 126 3.69 -20.15 -20.14
C ILE A 126 3.86 -20.95 -21.44
N SER A 127 2.87 -21.77 -21.82
CA SER A 127 2.93 -22.58 -23.05
C SER A 127 2.99 -21.73 -24.33
N GLU A 128 2.43 -20.52 -24.28
CA GLU A 128 2.49 -19.53 -25.36
C GLU A 128 3.75 -18.64 -25.29
N ASN A 129 4.72 -18.96 -24.41
CA ASN A 129 5.95 -18.22 -24.18
C ASN A 129 5.74 -16.74 -23.82
N ILE A 130 4.68 -16.44 -23.07
CA ILE A 130 4.40 -15.08 -22.59
C ILE A 130 5.29 -14.79 -21.37
N ASP A 131 5.94 -13.63 -21.39
CA ASP A 131 6.81 -13.15 -20.32
C ASP A 131 5.98 -12.72 -19.09
N LEU A 132 5.96 -13.56 -18.06
CA LEU A 132 5.22 -13.31 -16.84
C LEU A 132 5.75 -12.12 -16.01
N ASP A 133 7.00 -11.68 -16.22
CA ASP A 133 7.56 -10.51 -15.53
C ASP A 133 6.89 -9.20 -15.96
N LYS A 134 6.24 -9.20 -17.13
CA LYS A 134 5.45 -8.08 -17.64
C LYS A 134 3.99 -8.10 -17.21
N ILE A 135 3.57 -9.12 -16.44
CA ILE A 135 2.21 -9.30 -15.97
C ILE A 135 2.15 -9.02 -14.47
N THR A 136 1.13 -8.30 -14.05
CA THR A 136 0.78 -8.10 -12.64
C THR A 136 -0.64 -8.57 -12.40
N MET A 137 -0.85 -9.42 -11.40
CA MET A 137 -2.19 -9.83 -10.98
C MET A 137 -2.77 -8.78 -10.05
N THR A 138 -3.83 -8.09 -10.49
CA THR A 138 -4.44 -6.99 -9.73
C THR A 138 -5.76 -7.43 -9.15
N HIS A 139 -5.86 -7.47 -7.83
CA HIS A 139 -7.13 -7.67 -7.13
C HIS A 139 -8.05 -6.47 -7.33
N ASN A 140 -9.36 -6.70 -7.32
CA ASN A 140 -10.34 -5.62 -7.35
C ASN A 140 -10.36 -4.85 -6.02
N PHE A 141 -10.87 -3.63 -6.05
CA PHE A 141 -11.36 -2.91 -4.88
C PHE A 141 -12.89 -2.97 -4.82
N TYR A 142 -13.44 -2.73 -3.63
CA TYR A 142 -14.88 -2.94 -3.38
C TYR A 142 -15.51 -1.70 -2.74
N PRO A 143 -16.26 -0.87 -3.52
CA PRO A 143 -16.85 0.37 -3.02
C PRO A 143 -17.94 0.15 -1.95
N LYS A 144 -18.74 -0.91 -2.11
CA LYS A 144 -19.84 -1.22 -1.22
C LYS A 144 -19.34 -1.99 0.00
N ARG A 145 -19.73 -1.56 1.20
CA ARG A 145 -19.43 -2.28 2.45
C ARG A 145 -19.92 -3.73 2.39
N PHE A 146 -19.17 -4.61 3.03
CA PHE A 146 -19.45 -6.04 3.14
C PHE A 146 -19.32 -6.82 1.82
N THR A 147 -18.71 -6.22 0.79
CA THR A 147 -18.49 -6.91 -0.49
C THR A 147 -17.02 -7.16 -0.80
N GLY A 148 -16.09 -6.58 -0.02
CA GLY A 148 -14.66 -6.86 -0.14
C GLY A 148 -14.35 -8.34 0.11
N ILE A 149 -13.27 -8.84 -0.50
CA ILE A 149 -12.88 -10.24 -0.33
C ILE A 149 -12.37 -10.51 1.09
N SER A 150 -12.45 -11.77 1.49
CA SER A 150 -11.86 -12.20 2.74
C SER A 150 -10.32 -12.30 2.64
N ARG A 151 -9.64 -12.12 3.77
CA ARG A 151 -8.20 -12.31 3.91
C ARG A 151 -7.75 -13.72 3.45
N GLU A 152 -8.55 -14.73 3.77
CA GLU A 152 -8.28 -16.12 3.40
C GLU A 152 -8.40 -16.36 1.90
N PHE A 153 -9.40 -15.78 1.23
CA PHE A 153 -9.55 -15.86 -0.22
C PHE A 153 -8.34 -15.23 -0.92
N LEU A 154 -7.93 -14.01 -0.50
CA LEU A 154 -6.77 -13.32 -1.04
C LEU A 154 -5.49 -14.18 -0.87
N ARG A 155 -5.26 -14.75 0.33
CA ARG A 155 -4.11 -15.60 0.60
C ARG A 155 -4.04 -16.79 -0.36
N LYS A 156 -5.16 -17.51 -0.54
CA LYS A 156 -5.25 -18.67 -1.45
C LYS A 156 -4.93 -18.29 -2.90
N LYS A 157 -5.45 -17.16 -3.38
CA LYS A 157 -5.16 -16.67 -4.74
C LYS A 157 -3.69 -16.31 -4.89
N ASN A 158 -3.12 -15.58 -3.94
CA ASN A 158 -1.73 -15.14 -3.99
C ASN A 158 -0.73 -16.31 -3.90
N GLU A 159 -1.08 -17.41 -3.23
CA GLU A 159 -0.26 -18.63 -3.21
C GLU A 159 -0.07 -19.22 -4.61
N ILE A 160 -1.09 -19.15 -5.46
CA ILE A 160 -0.98 -19.57 -6.87
C ILE A 160 0.03 -18.67 -7.59
N PHE A 161 -0.14 -17.35 -7.54
CA PHE A 161 0.70 -16.40 -8.26
C PHE A 161 2.15 -16.44 -7.79
N ARG A 162 2.38 -16.64 -6.48
CA ARG A 162 3.72 -16.76 -5.90
C ARG A 162 4.51 -17.96 -6.43
N LYS A 163 3.85 -19.08 -6.76
CA LYS A 163 4.52 -20.26 -7.36
C LYS A 163 5.24 -19.90 -8.67
N TYR A 164 4.74 -18.91 -9.38
CA TYR A 164 5.24 -18.46 -10.68
C TYR A 164 5.97 -17.11 -10.61
N ASN A 165 6.27 -16.61 -9.42
CA ASN A 165 6.89 -15.30 -9.17
C ASN A 165 6.16 -14.11 -9.79
N ILE A 166 4.85 -14.22 -10.02
CA ILE A 166 4.04 -13.14 -10.60
C ILE A 166 3.79 -12.08 -9.53
N LYS A 167 3.95 -10.80 -9.91
CA LYS A 167 3.63 -9.66 -9.05
C LYS A 167 2.13 -9.62 -8.74
N VAL A 168 1.81 -9.22 -7.51
CA VAL A 168 0.42 -9.09 -7.07
C VAL A 168 0.18 -7.68 -6.55
N GLN A 169 -0.88 -7.05 -7.02
CA GLN A 169 -1.31 -5.72 -6.63
C GLN A 169 -2.66 -5.77 -5.93
N ALA A 170 -2.81 -4.97 -4.87
CA ALA A 170 -4.05 -4.83 -4.14
C ALA A 170 -4.25 -3.41 -3.60
N PHE A 171 -5.49 -3.08 -3.24
CA PHE A 171 -5.88 -1.73 -2.85
C PHE A 171 -6.08 -1.61 -1.35
N VAL A 172 -5.62 -0.47 -0.81
CA VAL A 172 -5.95 0.04 0.52
C VAL A 172 -6.80 1.29 0.40
N CYS A 173 -7.59 1.58 1.42
CA CYS A 173 -8.35 2.84 1.47
C CYS A 173 -7.41 4.04 1.53
N GLY A 174 -7.81 5.16 0.94
CA GLY A 174 -7.24 6.47 1.25
C GLY A 174 -7.73 6.99 2.60
N ASP A 175 -7.05 7.95 3.19
CA ASP A 175 -7.38 8.54 4.50
C ASP A 175 -7.57 10.07 4.44
N ASP A 176 -7.76 10.60 3.21
CA ASP A 176 -8.10 12.00 2.95
C ASP A 176 -9.45 12.07 2.22
N LEU A 177 -9.47 12.12 0.89
CA LEU A 177 -10.69 12.17 0.10
C LEU A 177 -11.11 10.75 -0.34
N LYS A 178 -12.24 10.28 0.21
CA LYS A 178 -12.85 9.02 -0.23
C LYS A 178 -13.52 9.20 -1.59
N ARG A 179 -13.52 8.10 -2.39
CA ARG A 179 -14.17 8.11 -3.70
C ARG A 179 -15.69 8.19 -3.58
N PHE A 180 -16.28 9.04 -4.42
CA PHE A 180 -17.73 9.09 -4.65
C PHE A 180 -18.27 7.76 -5.26
N PRO A 181 -19.58 7.50 -5.25
CA PRO A 181 -20.64 8.25 -4.58
C PRO A 181 -20.84 7.78 -3.13
N LEU A 182 -20.21 6.68 -2.70
CA LEU A 182 -20.48 6.06 -1.40
C LEU A 182 -19.61 6.64 -0.28
N TYR A 183 -18.39 7.10 -0.59
CA TYR A 183 -17.42 7.63 0.40
C TYR A 183 -17.10 6.65 1.54
N GLU A 184 -17.21 5.35 1.28
CA GLU A 184 -17.00 4.28 2.26
C GLU A 184 -15.61 3.64 2.20
N GLY A 185 -14.75 4.12 1.31
CA GLY A 185 -13.42 3.57 1.07
C GLY A 185 -13.40 2.42 0.05
N LEU A 186 -12.25 2.19 -0.54
CA LEU A 186 -12.03 1.24 -1.63
C LEU A 186 -10.93 0.22 -1.30
N PRO A 187 -11.14 -0.68 -0.33
CA PRO A 187 -10.19 -1.73 -0.03
C PRO A 187 -10.38 -2.93 -0.95
N THR A 188 -9.33 -3.75 -1.11
CA THR A 188 -9.46 -5.12 -1.62
C THR A 188 -10.05 -6.05 -0.57
N VAL A 189 -9.50 -6.06 0.63
CA VAL A 189 -9.96 -6.92 1.75
C VAL A 189 -10.93 -6.14 2.62
N GLU A 190 -12.12 -6.73 2.90
CA GLU A 190 -13.17 -6.04 3.65
C GLU A 190 -12.71 -5.56 5.03
N ASN A 191 -11.95 -6.38 5.75
CA ASN A 191 -11.45 -6.04 7.09
C ASN A 191 -10.45 -4.88 7.10
N HIS A 192 -9.98 -4.42 5.92
CA HIS A 192 -9.07 -3.28 5.80
C HIS A 192 -9.80 -1.95 5.65
N ARG A 193 -11.12 -1.96 5.48
CA ARG A 193 -11.92 -0.76 5.16
C ARG A 193 -11.75 0.38 6.16
N ASP A 194 -11.76 0.04 7.42
CA ASP A 194 -11.68 1.00 8.52
C ASP A 194 -10.29 1.02 9.22
N LEU A 195 -9.32 0.25 8.69
CA LEU A 195 -7.93 0.27 9.19
C LEU A 195 -7.16 1.47 8.64
N HIS A 196 -6.14 1.89 9.40
CA HIS A 196 -5.14 2.82 8.88
C HIS A 196 -4.46 2.21 7.63
N PRO A 197 -4.25 2.97 6.52
CA PRO A 197 -3.72 2.43 5.27
C PRO A 197 -2.39 1.68 5.44
N LEU A 198 -1.53 2.13 6.34
CA LEU A 198 -0.26 1.46 6.65
C LEU A 198 -0.47 0.07 7.27
N ALA A 199 -1.45 -0.09 8.17
CA ALA A 199 -1.78 -1.38 8.76
C ALA A 199 -2.36 -2.34 7.73
N ALA A 200 -3.23 -1.84 6.85
CA ALA A 200 -3.78 -2.60 5.73
C ALA A 200 -2.68 -3.04 4.75
N ALA A 201 -1.74 -2.15 4.41
CA ALA A 201 -0.62 -2.46 3.53
C ALA A 201 0.31 -3.53 4.12
N LEU A 202 0.67 -3.43 5.39
CA LEU A 202 1.49 -4.45 6.08
C LEU A 202 0.81 -5.82 6.06
N ASP A 203 -0.51 -5.87 6.28
CA ASP A 203 -1.27 -7.10 6.20
C ASP A 203 -1.26 -7.69 4.78
N LEU A 204 -1.50 -6.86 3.75
CA LEU A 204 -1.44 -7.28 2.35
C LEU A 204 -0.07 -7.83 1.96
N LEU A 205 1.02 -7.16 2.36
CA LEU A 205 2.39 -7.62 2.12
C LEU A 205 2.65 -8.99 2.77
N SER A 206 2.16 -9.21 3.99
CA SER A 206 2.27 -10.50 4.68
C SER A 206 1.52 -11.63 3.98
N LEU A 207 0.54 -11.29 3.12
CA LEU A 207 -0.27 -12.21 2.32
C LEU A 207 0.24 -12.38 0.88
N GLY A 208 1.45 -11.89 0.59
CA GLY A 208 2.12 -12.06 -0.70
C GLY A 208 1.75 -11.01 -1.75
N VAL A 209 1.11 -9.91 -1.39
CA VAL A 209 0.97 -8.74 -2.24
C VAL A 209 2.34 -8.06 -2.36
N THR A 210 2.70 -7.60 -3.56
CA THR A 210 3.98 -6.91 -3.83
C THR A 210 3.81 -5.41 -4.05
N ASP A 211 2.64 -5.01 -4.54
CA ASP A 211 2.35 -3.65 -4.96
C ASP A 211 1.07 -3.13 -4.29
N ILE A 212 1.15 -1.95 -3.69
CA ILE A 212 0.04 -1.32 -2.99
C ILE A 212 -0.50 -0.15 -3.79
N MET A 213 -1.82 -0.11 -3.93
CA MET A 213 -2.56 0.99 -4.54
C MET A 213 -3.45 1.69 -3.51
N ILE A 214 -3.50 3.01 -3.53
CA ILE A 214 -4.57 3.77 -2.86
C ILE A 214 -5.79 3.71 -3.76
N GLY A 215 -6.89 3.13 -3.27
CA GLY A 215 -8.13 2.96 -4.05
C GLY A 215 -8.98 4.22 -4.12
N ASP A 216 -9.00 5.02 -3.06
CA ASP A 216 -9.76 6.26 -2.97
C ASP A 216 -9.11 7.42 -3.74
N SER A 217 -9.82 8.54 -3.89
CA SER A 217 -9.39 9.72 -4.67
C SER A 217 -8.11 10.34 -4.12
N LYS A 218 -7.94 10.41 -2.76
CA LYS A 218 -6.72 10.92 -2.14
C LYS A 218 -6.40 10.20 -0.82
N ALA A 219 -5.10 10.13 -0.54
CA ALA A 219 -4.57 9.85 0.79
C ALA A 219 -3.75 11.06 1.27
N LYS A 220 -3.60 11.20 2.59
CA LYS A 220 -2.73 12.23 3.17
C LYS A 220 -1.28 12.04 2.71
N MET A 221 -0.56 13.13 2.53
CA MET A 221 0.84 13.07 2.09
C MET A 221 1.73 12.28 3.06
N GLU A 222 1.47 12.37 4.36
CA GLU A 222 2.17 11.58 5.36
C GLU A 222 1.94 10.06 5.20
N THR A 223 0.75 9.66 4.75
CA THR A 223 0.41 8.26 4.44
C THR A 223 1.11 7.80 3.18
N ILE A 224 1.16 8.64 2.13
CA ILE A 224 1.95 8.37 0.91
C ILE A 224 3.43 8.18 1.27
N GLU A 225 4.00 9.07 2.09
CA GLU A 225 5.40 8.94 2.56
C GLU A 225 5.64 7.65 3.34
N ALA A 226 4.74 7.31 4.26
CA ALA A 226 4.85 6.10 5.08
C ALA A 226 4.76 4.82 4.25
N LEU A 227 3.84 4.74 3.29
CA LEU A 227 3.71 3.61 2.37
C LEU A 227 4.91 3.50 1.43
N SER A 228 5.41 4.64 0.94
CA SER A 228 6.62 4.66 0.11
C SER A 228 7.85 4.18 0.88
N ALA A 229 8.06 4.64 2.12
CA ALA A 229 9.14 4.21 2.98
C ALA A 229 9.05 2.69 3.29
N LEU A 230 7.85 2.19 3.55
CA LEU A 230 7.60 0.76 3.75
C LEU A 230 8.02 -0.06 2.52
N LEU A 231 7.55 0.33 1.33
CA LEU A 231 7.73 -0.44 0.10
C LEU A 231 9.16 -0.35 -0.48
N GLN A 232 9.86 0.76 -0.25
CA GLN A 232 11.21 0.99 -0.79
C GLN A 232 12.33 0.56 0.18
N ASN A 233 12.12 0.78 1.48
CA ASN A 233 13.19 0.66 2.48
C ASN A 233 12.78 -0.24 3.66
N ASN A 234 11.63 -0.89 3.59
CA ASN A 234 11.04 -1.70 4.68
C ASN A 234 10.96 -0.92 6.01
N THR A 235 10.66 0.39 5.92
CA THR A 235 10.63 1.29 7.08
C THR A 235 9.20 1.67 7.42
N VAL A 236 8.79 1.39 8.66
CA VAL A 236 7.46 1.70 9.19
C VAL A 236 7.53 3.04 9.91
N HIS A 237 6.79 4.03 9.43
CA HIS A 237 6.63 5.32 10.10
C HIS A 237 5.56 5.20 11.19
N ILE A 238 5.90 5.53 12.43
CA ILE A 238 4.97 5.47 13.57
C ILE A 238 4.87 6.85 14.22
N LYS A 239 3.68 7.45 14.19
CA LYS A 239 3.41 8.67 14.94
C LYS A 239 3.40 8.38 16.43
N CYS A 240 4.13 9.19 17.17
CA CYS A 240 4.25 9.06 18.63
C CYS A 240 4.48 10.40 19.32
N ALA A 241 4.29 10.42 20.62
CA ALA A 241 4.73 11.48 21.50
C ALA A 241 5.79 10.95 22.46
N PHE A 242 6.88 11.67 22.61
CA PHE A 242 7.93 11.40 23.59
C PHE A 242 7.91 12.43 24.71
N GLU A 243 8.39 12.04 25.88
CA GLU A 243 8.84 12.98 26.90
C GLU A 243 9.96 13.88 26.32
N ASP A 244 10.00 15.16 26.66
CA ASP A 244 10.85 16.18 26.01
C ASP A 244 12.33 15.78 25.89
N GLN A 245 12.88 15.13 26.90
CA GLN A 245 14.27 14.67 26.90
C GLN A 245 14.56 13.60 25.84
N TYR A 246 13.54 12.95 25.26
CA TYR A 246 13.64 11.93 24.23
C TYR A 246 13.25 12.43 22.83
N ASN A 247 13.00 13.73 22.65
CA ASN A 247 12.70 14.33 21.35
C ASN A 247 13.82 14.04 20.30
N HIS A 248 15.03 13.74 20.75
CA HIS A 248 16.13 13.36 19.87
C HIS A 248 15.95 12.00 19.17
N LEU A 249 14.93 11.21 19.54
CA LEU A 249 14.57 9.95 18.87
C LEU A 249 13.72 10.15 17.64
N TYR A 250 13.07 11.31 17.47
CA TYR A 250 12.31 11.60 16.26
C TYR A 250 13.20 11.61 15.02
N ASP A 251 12.60 11.24 13.90
CA ASP A 251 13.21 11.17 12.57
C ASP A 251 14.39 10.20 12.41
N LYS A 252 14.80 9.54 13.49
CA LYS A 252 15.78 8.46 13.41
C LYS A 252 15.13 7.16 12.96
N VAL A 253 15.88 6.37 12.20
CA VAL A 253 15.49 5.03 11.76
C VAL A 253 16.21 4.00 12.63
N PHE A 254 15.44 3.09 13.19
CA PHE A 254 15.91 2.01 14.06
C PHE A 254 15.61 0.67 13.40
N ASP A 255 16.62 -0.20 13.36
CA ASP A 255 16.40 -1.60 13.00
C ASP A 255 15.67 -2.33 14.14
N CYS A 256 14.76 -3.23 13.82
CA CYS A 256 14.20 -4.17 14.78
C CYS A 256 15.24 -5.26 15.10
N ARG A 257 15.21 -5.79 16.32
CA ARG A 257 16.05 -6.94 16.66
C ARG A 257 15.57 -8.18 15.92
N LYS A 258 16.52 -8.99 15.43
CA LYS A 258 16.23 -10.20 14.63
C LYS A 258 15.54 -11.32 15.43
N ASP A 259 15.77 -11.36 16.74
CA ASP A 259 15.10 -12.26 17.67
C ASP A 259 13.74 -11.65 18.05
N GLU A 260 12.73 -11.93 17.25
CA GLU A 260 11.38 -11.39 17.41
C GLU A 260 10.77 -11.78 18.77
N SER A 261 10.23 -10.78 19.48
CA SER A 261 9.55 -11.00 20.74
C SER A 261 8.01 -10.98 20.55
N GLN A 262 7.32 -11.85 21.28
CA GLN A 262 5.86 -11.98 21.23
C GLN A 262 5.17 -10.66 21.64
N ASP A 263 5.60 -10.05 22.74
CA ASP A 263 4.87 -9.00 23.42
C ASP A 263 5.40 -7.59 23.16
N VAL A 264 6.62 -7.46 22.60
CA VAL A 264 7.26 -6.17 22.35
C VAL A 264 7.99 -6.15 21.02
N ILE A 265 8.15 -4.97 20.44
CA ILE A 265 9.09 -4.72 19.33
C ILE A 265 10.35 -4.15 19.96
N ARG A 266 11.45 -4.88 19.95
CA ARG A 266 12.72 -4.41 20.48
C ARG A 266 13.54 -3.75 19.40
N LEU A 267 14.01 -2.53 19.68
CA LEU A 267 14.82 -1.77 18.73
C LEU A 267 16.31 -2.06 18.96
N LEU A 268 17.05 -2.08 17.86
CA LEU A 268 18.52 -2.17 17.94
C LEU A 268 19.09 -0.80 18.24
N VAL A 269 19.45 -0.57 19.49
CA VAL A 269 20.02 0.69 19.97
C VAL A 269 21.31 0.43 20.75
N ASN A 270 22.19 1.43 20.79
CA ASN A 270 23.32 1.39 21.70
C ASN A 270 22.82 1.52 23.14
N ARG A 271 23.19 0.58 23.99
CA ARG A 271 22.84 0.62 25.41
C ARG A 271 23.44 1.82 26.08
N GLN A 272 22.69 2.40 26.99
CA GLN A 272 23.10 3.56 27.77
C GLN A 272 23.17 3.15 29.24
N GLU A 273 24.28 3.50 29.89
CA GLU A 273 24.42 3.37 31.33
C GLU A 273 23.77 4.58 32.04
N ASN A 274 23.41 4.40 33.31
CA ASN A 274 22.89 5.46 34.18
C ASN A 274 21.51 6.04 33.80
N ILE A 275 20.64 5.26 33.18
CA ILE A 275 19.22 5.65 33.01
C ILE A 275 18.53 5.62 34.36
N VAL A 276 18.23 6.78 34.91
CA VAL A 276 17.56 6.92 36.22
C VAL A 276 16.12 6.42 36.13
N PRO A 277 15.62 5.65 37.12
CA PRO A 277 14.21 5.26 37.18
C PRO A 277 13.29 6.49 37.27
N PHE A 278 12.34 6.59 36.32
CA PHE A 278 11.27 7.60 36.34
C PHE A 278 10.08 7.09 35.52
N ASN A 279 8.89 7.66 35.74
CA ASN A 279 7.66 7.36 34.95
C ASN A 279 7.52 5.86 34.64
N ASN A 280 7.68 5.01 35.67
CA ASN A 280 7.68 3.57 35.57
C ASN A 280 6.44 2.96 36.22
N GLY A 281 6.21 1.69 35.97
CA GLY A 281 5.12 0.93 36.56
C GLY A 281 4.05 0.55 35.56
N ILE A 282 3.32 1.49 34.95
CA ILE A 282 2.25 1.18 33.99
C ILE A 282 2.85 0.82 32.63
N ARG A 283 2.39 -0.30 32.04
CA ARG A 283 2.90 -0.81 30.77
C ARG A 283 1.73 -1.19 29.85
N LYS A 284 1.22 -0.22 29.08
CA LYS A 284 0.10 -0.41 28.16
C LYS A 284 0.58 -0.63 26.73
N ALA A 285 -0.23 -1.35 25.94
CA ALA A 285 -0.02 -1.48 24.50
C ALA A 285 0.18 -0.10 23.86
N GLY A 286 1.15 0.03 22.97
CA GLY A 286 1.52 1.29 22.34
C GLY A 286 2.45 2.18 23.16
N PHE A 287 2.79 1.82 24.40
CA PHE A 287 3.82 2.55 25.14
C PHE A 287 5.21 2.25 24.57
N ILE A 288 6.04 3.29 24.51
CA ILE A 288 7.44 3.20 24.16
C ILE A 288 8.22 3.25 25.46
N THR A 289 9.02 2.22 25.71
CA THR A 289 9.71 2.05 26.99
C THR A 289 11.22 2.01 26.80
N MET A 290 11.93 2.40 27.87
CA MET A 290 13.39 2.28 27.96
C MET A 290 13.76 1.63 29.29
N ASP A 291 14.57 0.60 29.25
CA ASP A 291 15.07 -0.07 30.45
C ASP A 291 16.00 0.86 31.24
N ASN A 292 15.80 0.95 32.57
CA ASN A 292 16.60 1.78 33.43
C ASN A 292 17.73 1.00 34.12
N THR A 293 18.51 1.68 34.98
CA THR A 293 19.69 1.07 35.66
C THR A 293 19.37 -0.18 36.45
N LEU A 294 18.12 -0.34 36.93
CA LEU A 294 17.69 -1.55 37.68
C LEU A 294 17.63 -2.81 36.80
N MET A 295 17.65 -2.66 35.47
CA MET A 295 17.76 -3.78 34.51
C MET A 295 19.21 -4.23 34.28
N GLY A 296 20.20 -3.59 34.91
CA GLY A 296 21.59 -3.93 34.78
C GLY A 296 22.07 -3.84 33.32
N ARG A 297 22.60 -4.93 32.78
CA ARG A 297 23.16 -4.97 31.41
C ARG A 297 22.17 -4.63 30.31
N TYR A 298 20.86 -4.55 30.56
CA TYR A 298 19.84 -4.19 29.58
C TYR A 298 19.49 -2.68 29.60
N SER A 299 20.07 -1.91 30.53
CA SER A 299 19.83 -0.47 30.63
C SER A 299 20.00 0.22 29.26
N GLY A 300 19.01 1.08 28.91
CA GLY A 300 18.95 1.79 27.63
C GLY A 300 18.30 1.02 26.47
N GLU A 301 17.88 -0.24 26.65
CA GLU A 301 17.13 -0.97 25.62
C GLU A 301 15.77 -0.29 25.41
N ILE A 302 15.41 0.01 24.13
CA ILE A 302 14.11 0.63 23.76
C ILE A 302 13.19 -0.42 23.18
N SER A 303 11.94 -0.42 23.64
CA SER A 303 10.89 -1.33 23.18
C SER A 303 9.57 -0.61 22.96
N ILE A 304 8.77 -1.09 21.99
CA ILE A 304 7.37 -0.69 21.79
C ILE A 304 6.50 -1.85 22.23
N LEU A 305 5.56 -1.62 23.12
CA LEU A 305 4.71 -2.67 23.67
C LEU A 305 3.58 -3.03 22.69
N LYS A 306 3.49 -4.30 22.32
CA LYS A 306 2.39 -4.83 21.48
C LYS A 306 1.14 -5.08 22.32
N ASN A 307 1.31 -5.45 23.60
CA ASN A 307 0.27 -5.81 24.53
C ASN A 307 0.43 -5.09 25.87
N ASP A 308 -0.61 -5.10 26.69
CA ASP A 308 -0.52 -4.71 28.10
C ASP A 308 0.37 -5.69 28.86
N LEU A 309 1.33 -5.18 29.60
CA LEU A 309 2.26 -5.99 30.40
C LEU A 309 2.14 -5.68 31.89
N PRO A 310 2.53 -6.61 32.77
CA PRO A 310 2.60 -6.36 34.20
C PRO A 310 3.48 -5.15 34.53
N SER A 311 3.13 -4.44 35.59
CA SER A 311 3.91 -3.31 36.13
C SER A 311 5.36 -3.72 36.40
N ASP A 312 6.31 -2.86 36.01
CA ASP A 312 7.74 -3.09 36.26
C ASP A 312 8.47 -1.76 36.48
N THR A 313 9.06 -1.59 37.68
CA THR A 313 9.78 -0.38 38.05
C THR A 313 11.15 -0.26 37.39
N ARG A 314 11.63 -1.30 36.72
CA ARG A 314 12.92 -1.34 36.02
C ARG A 314 12.82 -0.80 34.58
N THR A 315 11.63 -0.42 34.14
CA THR A 315 11.37 0.06 32.78
C THR A 315 10.65 1.40 32.83
N ASN A 316 11.24 2.42 32.22
CA ASN A 316 10.67 3.76 32.13
C ASN A 316 9.76 3.85 30.91
N THR A 317 8.59 4.48 31.04
CA THR A 317 7.78 4.90 29.89
C THR A 317 8.34 6.22 29.38
N ILE A 318 8.85 6.23 28.15
CA ILE A 318 9.49 7.42 27.52
C ILE A 318 8.60 8.09 26.48
N GLY A 319 7.51 7.44 26.10
CA GLY A 319 6.56 7.93 25.10
C GLY A 319 5.43 6.94 24.83
N TYR A 320 4.58 7.31 23.90
CA TYR A 320 3.49 6.45 23.44
C TYR A 320 3.17 6.72 21.97
N ILE A 321 2.74 5.68 21.24
CA ILE A 321 2.31 5.82 19.85
C ILE A 321 0.89 6.38 19.77
N HIS A 322 0.56 7.04 18.67
CA HIS A 322 -0.80 7.48 18.42
C HIS A 322 -1.74 6.25 18.30
N PRO A 323 -2.93 6.25 18.92
CA PRO A 323 -3.82 5.09 18.98
C PRO A 323 -4.16 4.46 17.62
N MET A 324 -4.25 5.24 16.55
CA MET A 324 -4.51 4.73 15.19
C MET A 324 -3.44 3.78 14.65
N TYR A 325 -2.25 3.73 15.28
CA TYR A 325 -1.15 2.83 14.89
C TYR A 325 -1.08 1.54 15.71
N LEU A 326 -2.01 1.31 16.66
CA LEU A 326 -2.01 0.08 17.45
C LEU A 326 -2.14 -1.17 16.57
N ASP A 327 -2.99 -1.11 15.53
CA ASP A 327 -3.17 -2.22 14.57
C ASP A 327 -1.91 -2.49 13.72
N VAL A 328 -0.98 -1.53 13.64
CA VAL A 328 0.30 -1.69 12.94
C VAL A 328 1.24 -2.60 13.71
N LEU A 329 1.25 -2.51 15.04
CA LEU A 329 2.25 -3.17 15.89
C LEU A 329 2.30 -4.68 15.74
N GLY A 330 1.14 -5.34 15.62
CA GLY A 330 1.04 -6.78 15.44
C GLY A 330 1.51 -7.30 14.07
N LYS A 331 1.84 -6.39 13.15
CA LYS A 331 2.22 -6.69 11.76
C LYS A 331 3.70 -6.37 11.48
N ILE A 332 4.39 -5.79 12.45
CA ILE A 332 5.82 -5.48 12.35
C ILE A 332 6.63 -6.71 12.69
N ASP A 333 7.49 -7.12 11.79
CA ASP A 333 8.43 -8.22 11.96
C ASP A 333 9.89 -7.73 12.12
N ALA A 334 10.78 -8.68 12.39
CA ALA A 334 12.20 -8.41 12.65
C ALA A 334 13.00 -7.92 11.42
N SER A 335 12.46 -8.00 10.21
CA SER A 335 13.11 -7.50 8.99
C SER A 335 12.86 -6.01 8.77
N MET A 336 11.92 -5.43 9.50
CA MET A 336 11.48 -4.06 9.34
C MET A 336 12.30 -3.08 10.18
N LYS A 337 12.23 -1.81 9.79
CA LYS A 337 12.79 -0.68 10.51
C LYS A 337 11.67 0.22 11.01
N ILE A 338 11.93 0.92 12.10
CA ILE A 338 10.98 1.88 12.68
C ILE A 338 11.54 3.28 12.55
N LYS A 339 10.70 4.21 12.08
CA LYS A 339 10.94 5.65 12.15
C LYS A 339 9.86 6.28 13.01
N PHE A 340 10.26 6.95 14.09
CA PHE A 340 9.35 7.72 14.92
C PHE A 340 9.07 9.08 14.29
N VAL A 341 7.80 9.41 14.13
CA VAL A 341 7.31 10.68 13.59
C VAL A 341 6.54 11.41 14.68
N LYS A 342 6.75 12.71 14.83
CA LYS A 342 6.06 13.52 15.84
C LYS A 342 4.57 13.60 15.52
N MET A 343 3.71 13.52 16.57
CA MET A 343 2.26 13.79 16.48
C MET A 343 1.98 15.24 16.12
#